data_b3105cc31da9872b28d4ea747af4fd1c
#
_entry.id   b3105cc31da9872b28d4ea747af4fd1c
#
_cell.length_a   1.000
_cell.length_b   1.000
_cell.length_c   1.000
_cell.angle_alpha   90.00
_cell.angle_beta   90.00
_cell.angle_gamma   90.00
#
_symmetry.space_group_name_H-M   'P 1'
#
loop_
_entity.id
_entity.type
_entity.pdbx_description
1 polymer ?
#
loop_
_entity_poly.entity_id
_entity_poly.type
_entity_poly.pdbx_seq_one_letter_code
_entity_poly.pdbx_strand_id
1 'polypeptide(L)'
;LYGNRQAQNAALSLATAEVFLEGPIPEEVVEGAFDELVIPGRLEILSRRPIILVDGAHNRDSANHLAETINDVFPESRRILILGTLEPHSPEEIFTELKTISPELVIVCAAPSPRAINPNELEKVAMRLGLEVERAENPYEATLKALRIGDEEDLIVAAGSFYNISEVRRAVEDFQHTTSEI
;
A
#
# COMPACT_ATOMS: atom_id res chain seq x y z
N LEU A 1 -1.73 -12.39 -7.39
CA LEU A 1 -2.50 -11.13 -7.40
C LEU A 1 -3.57 -11.15 -6.31
N TYR A 2 -3.73 -10.05 -5.55
CA TYR A 2 -4.72 -9.93 -4.49
C TYR A 2 -5.84 -8.94 -4.88
N GLY A 3 -7.08 -9.26 -4.43
CA GLY A 3 -8.25 -8.39 -4.53
C GLY A 3 -9.01 -8.44 -5.86
N ASN A 4 -10.31 -8.16 -5.78
CA ASN A 4 -11.25 -8.24 -6.92
C ASN A 4 -10.86 -7.30 -8.09
N ARG A 5 -10.29 -6.13 -7.79
CA ARG A 5 -9.85 -5.19 -8.82
C ARG A 5 -8.73 -5.76 -9.68
N GLN A 6 -7.76 -6.46 -9.06
CA GLN A 6 -6.66 -7.08 -9.80
C GLN A 6 -7.16 -8.28 -10.62
N ALA A 7 -8.13 -9.03 -10.12
CA ALA A 7 -8.78 -10.10 -10.89
C ALA A 7 -9.50 -9.55 -12.14
N GLN A 8 -10.21 -8.41 -12.02
CA GLN A 8 -10.84 -7.74 -13.16
C GLN A 8 -9.81 -7.23 -14.18
N ASN A 9 -8.71 -6.63 -13.71
CA ASN A 9 -7.62 -6.18 -14.59
C ASN A 9 -6.98 -7.36 -15.32
N ALA A 10 -6.76 -8.48 -14.63
CA ALA A 10 -6.22 -9.71 -15.22
C ALA A 10 -7.16 -10.26 -16.28
N ALA A 11 -8.46 -10.35 -16.01
CA ALA A 11 -9.47 -10.81 -16.96
C ALA A 11 -9.52 -9.92 -18.22
N LEU A 12 -9.46 -8.59 -18.03
CA LEU A 12 -9.44 -7.65 -19.17
C LEU A 12 -8.15 -7.79 -19.99
N SER A 13 -7.00 -7.97 -19.32
CA SER A 13 -5.71 -8.17 -19.98
C SER A 13 -5.70 -9.46 -20.78
N LEU A 14 -6.23 -10.56 -20.23
CA LEU A 14 -6.37 -11.84 -20.91
C LEU A 14 -7.27 -11.72 -22.15
N ALA A 15 -8.47 -11.15 -22.00
CA ALA A 15 -9.39 -10.94 -23.12
C ALA A 15 -8.76 -10.09 -24.24
N THR A 16 -7.98 -9.06 -23.87
CA THR A 16 -7.27 -8.22 -24.83
C THR A 16 -6.18 -9.01 -25.58
N ALA A 17 -5.44 -9.85 -24.86
CA ALA A 17 -4.41 -10.70 -25.45
C ALA A 17 -5.01 -11.74 -26.42
N GLU A 18 -6.11 -12.37 -26.04
CA GLU A 18 -6.81 -13.34 -26.90
C GLU A 18 -7.34 -12.71 -28.20
N VAL A 19 -7.88 -11.48 -28.12
CA VAL A 19 -8.30 -10.73 -29.30
C VAL A 19 -7.09 -10.41 -30.19
N PHE A 20 -5.96 -9.99 -29.60
CA PHE A 20 -4.74 -9.68 -30.35
C PHE A 20 -4.12 -10.91 -31.04
N LEU A 21 -4.16 -12.07 -30.37
CA LEU A 21 -3.64 -13.34 -30.86
C LEU A 21 -4.62 -14.11 -31.77
N GLU A 22 -5.83 -13.55 -31.97
CA GLU A 22 -6.91 -14.15 -32.77
C GLU A 22 -7.30 -15.56 -32.30
N GLY A 23 -7.19 -15.85 -30.98
CA GLY A 23 -7.53 -17.15 -30.41
C GLY A 23 -7.38 -17.24 -28.90
N PRO A 24 -7.96 -18.30 -28.28
CA PRO A 24 -7.86 -18.49 -26.84
C PRO A 24 -6.43 -18.85 -26.42
N ILE A 25 -6.03 -18.35 -25.24
CA ILE A 25 -4.76 -18.70 -24.61
C ILE A 25 -4.97 -19.96 -23.75
N PRO A 26 -4.13 -21.00 -23.87
CA PRO A 26 -4.25 -22.21 -23.06
C PRO A 26 -4.21 -21.91 -21.56
N GLU A 27 -5.05 -22.59 -20.78
CA GLU A 27 -5.20 -22.37 -19.33
C GLU A 27 -3.87 -22.48 -18.58
N GLU A 28 -3.05 -23.48 -18.90
CA GLU A 28 -1.72 -23.69 -18.32
C GLU A 28 -0.76 -22.52 -18.54
N VAL A 29 -0.89 -21.79 -19.67
CA VAL A 29 -0.09 -20.60 -19.96
C VAL A 29 -0.59 -19.42 -19.15
N VAL A 30 -1.92 -19.30 -18.99
CA VAL A 30 -2.55 -18.26 -18.17
C VAL A 30 -2.18 -18.45 -16.70
N GLU A 31 -2.32 -19.66 -16.17
CA GLU A 31 -1.96 -19.99 -14.79
C GLU A 31 -0.49 -19.69 -14.52
N GLY A 32 0.42 -20.20 -15.35
CA GLY A 32 1.86 -19.95 -15.21
C GLY A 32 2.23 -18.47 -15.28
N ALA A 33 1.56 -17.68 -16.12
CA ALA A 33 1.80 -16.24 -16.21
C ALA A 33 1.33 -15.46 -14.98
N PHE A 34 0.22 -15.87 -14.34
CA PHE A 34 -0.34 -15.18 -13.17
C PHE A 34 0.24 -15.66 -11.84
N ASP A 35 0.75 -16.90 -11.74
CA ASP A 35 1.36 -17.44 -10.52
C ASP A 35 2.62 -16.66 -10.10
N GLU A 36 3.44 -16.28 -11.07
CA GLU A 36 4.69 -15.55 -10.83
C GLU A 36 4.53 -14.02 -10.94
N LEU A 37 3.33 -13.53 -11.28
CA LEU A 37 3.12 -12.13 -11.56
C LEU A 37 3.15 -11.28 -10.29
N VAL A 38 4.18 -10.47 -10.16
CA VAL A 38 4.28 -9.37 -9.18
C VAL A 38 4.13 -8.05 -9.93
N ILE A 39 3.15 -7.25 -9.54
CA ILE A 39 2.98 -5.89 -10.07
C ILE A 39 3.52 -4.92 -9.00
N PRO A 40 4.70 -4.29 -9.22
CA PRO A 40 5.28 -3.40 -8.23
C PRO A 40 4.31 -2.29 -7.80
N GLY A 41 4.13 -2.13 -6.48
CA GLY A 41 3.24 -1.12 -5.91
C GLY A 41 1.75 -1.36 -6.11
N ARG A 42 1.33 -2.59 -6.37
CA ARG A 42 -0.06 -3.01 -6.41
C ARG A 42 -0.30 -4.17 -5.45
N LEU A 43 -0.71 -3.86 -4.22
CA LEU A 43 -0.85 -4.83 -3.14
C LEU A 43 0.40 -5.73 -3.02
N GLU A 44 1.56 -5.11 -3.15
CA GLU A 44 2.85 -5.80 -3.12
C GLU A 44 3.31 -6.02 -1.69
N ILE A 45 3.68 -7.25 -1.36
CA ILE A 45 4.19 -7.62 -0.05
C ILE A 45 5.73 -7.56 -0.08
N LEU A 46 6.31 -6.64 0.69
CA LEU A 46 7.76 -6.47 0.82
C LEU A 46 8.37 -7.31 1.96
N SER A 47 7.59 -7.62 2.98
CA SER A 47 7.99 -8.45 4.12
C SER A 47 6.79 -9.25 4.62
N ARG A 48 7.05 -10.41 5.24
CA ARG A 48 6.02 -11.29 5.79
C ARG A 48 5.94 -11.29 7.31
N ARG A 49 6.94 -10.70 8.00
CA ARG A 49 6.99 -10.58 9.47
C ARG A 49 7.80 -9.34 9.86
N PRO A 50 7.15 -8.26 10.26
CA PRO A 50 5.71 -7.98 10.05
C PRO A 50 5.34 -8.02 8.56
N ILE A 51 4.03 -8.13 8.27
CA ILE A 51 3.59 -7.99 6.88
C ILE A 51 3.69 -6.52 6.50
N ILE A 52 4.50 -6.23 5.46
CA ILE A 52 4.62 -4.90 4.90
C ILE A 52 4.05 -4.91 3.49
N LEU A 53 2.93 -4.21 3.32
CA LEU A 53 2.20 -4.10 2.08
C LEU A 53 2.33 -2.68 1.53
N VAL A 54 2.70 -2.57 0.24
CA VAL A 54 2.75 -1.29 -0.46
C VAL A 54 1.72 -1.25 -1.59
N ASP A 55 1.03 -0.12 -1.71
CA ASP A 55 0.07 0.13 -2.77
C ASP A 55 0.11 1.59 -3.25
N GLY A 56 -0.01 1.79 -4.55
CA GLY A 56 -0.06 3.11 -5.16
C GLY A 56 -1.41 3.83 -5.04
N ALA A 57 -2.32 3.40 -4.17
CA ALA A 57 -3.61 4.04 -3.94
C ALA A 57 -3.43 5.51 -3.57
N HIS A 58 -3.99 6.42 -4.38
CA HIS A 58 -3.75 7.85 -4.30
C HIS A 58 -5.01 8.71 -4.52
N ASN A 59 -6.16 8.10 -4.69
CA ASN A 59 -7.46 8.75 -4.80
C ASN A 59 -8.51 7.92 -4.06
N ARG A 60 -9.73 8.45 -3.94
CA ARG A 60 -10.83 7.82 -3.22
C ARG A 60 -11.09 6.39 -3.69
N ASP A 61 -11.25 6.18 -5.00
CA ASP A 61 -11.60 4.87 -5.58
C ASP A 61 -10.53 3.81 -5.28
N SER A 62 -9.25 4.15 -5.49
CA SER A 62 -8.14 3.25 -5.19
C SER A 62 -7.97 2.99 -3.69
N ALA A 63 -8.22 3.99 -2.84
CA ALA A 63 -8.18 3.84 -1.40
C ALA A 63 -9.30 2.92 -0.88
N ASN A 64 -10.52 3.03 -1.44
CA ASN A 64 -11.63 2.14 -1.14
C ASN A 64 -11.27 0.68 -1.49
N HIS A 65 -10.77 0.43 -2.69
CA HIS A 65 -10.39 -0.93 -3.11
C HIS A 65 -9.24 -1.52 -2.27
N LEU A 66 -8.27 -0.69 -1.88
CA LEU A 66 -7.21 -1.11 -0.97
C LEU A 66 -7.81 -1.52 0.38
N ALA A 67 -8.69 -0.71 0.93
CA ALA A 67 -9.34 -0.96 2.21
C ALA A 67 -10.22 -2.23 2.20
N GLU A 68 -11.03 -2.43 1.15
CA GLU A 68 -11.81 -3.66 0.95
C GLU A 68 -10.89 -4.88 0.96
N THR A 69 -9.81 -4.86 0.16
CA THR A 69 -8.89 -5.99 0.07
C THR A 69 -8.18 -6.28 1.40
N ILE A 70 -7.77 -5.25 2.13
CA ILE A 70 -7.13 -5.43 3.46
C ILE A 70 -8.10 -6.08 4.43
N ASN A 71 -9.36 -5.65 4.46
CA ASN A 71 -10.37 -6.21 5.35
C ASN A 71 -10.71 -7.66 5.00
N ASP A 72 -10.72 -8.01 3.72
CA ASP A 72 -11.01 -9.37 3.25
C ASP A 72 -9.84 -10.33 3.49
N VAL A 73 -8.60 -9.88 3.27
CA VAL A 73 -7.41 -10.76 3.28
C VAL A 73 -6.73 -10.80 4.65
N PHE A 74 -6.78 -9.70 5.41
CA PHE A 74 -6.09 -9.54 6.71
C PHE A 74 -7.07 -9.07 7.82
N PRO A 75 -8.17 -9.81 8.11
CA PRO A 75 -9.22 -9.34 9.00
C PRO A 75 -8.77 -9.16 10.46
N GLU A 76 -7.84 -9.99 10.94
CA GLU A 76 -7.45 -10.07 12.36
C GLU A 76 -6.15 -9.29 12.69
N SER A 77 -5.47 -8.70 11.71
CA SER A 77 -4.19 -8.05 11.96
C SER A 77 -4.36 -6.66 12.59
N ARG A 78 -3.53 -6.34 13.58
CA ARG A 78 -3.29 -4.96 14.03
C ARG A 78 -2.65 -4.19 12.88
N ARG A 79 -3.08 -2.95 12.62
CA ARG A 79 -2.74 -2.23 11.40
C ARG A 79 -2.08 -0.89 11.67
N ILE A 80 -0.94 -0.65 11.01
CA ILE A 80 -0.26 0.63 10.98
C ILE A 80 -0.31 1.15 9.55
N LEU A 81 -0.83 2.37 9.34
CA LEU A 81 -0.94 2.99 8.03
C LEU A 81 0.15 4.05 7.84
N ILE A 82 0.93 3.96 6.78
CA ILE A 82 1.86 5.01 6.33
C ILE A 82 1.21 5.72 5.14
N LEU A 83 1.04 7.05 5.21
CA LEU A 83 0.42 7.81 4.15
C LEU A 83 1.21 9.07 3.78
N GLY A 84 1.64 9.13 2.52
CA GLY A 84 2.16 10.34 1.87
C GLY A 84 1.47 10.52 0.54
N THR A 85 0.73 11.62 0.34
CA THR A 85 -0.07 11.85 -0.87
C THR A 85 0.30 13.15 -1.58
N LEU A 86 -0.22 13.34 -2.79
CA LEU A 86 0.14 14.40 -3.73
C LEU A 86 -1.08 15.23 -4.13
N GLU A 87 -0.87 16.51 -4.38
CA GLU A 87 -1.86 17.31 -5.12
C GLU A 87 -2.06 16.74 -6.55
N PRO A 88 -3.27 16.86 -7.12
CA PRO A 88 -4.47 17.52 -6.60
C PRO A 88 -5.44 16.61 -5.82
N HIS A 89 -4.98 15.46 -5.31
CA HIS A 89 -5.85 14.50 -4.63
C HIS A 89 -6.27 15.00 -3.24
N SER A 90 -7.51 14.69 -2.85
CA SER A 90 -8.07 15.04 -1.54
C SER A 90 -7.59 14.09 -0.45
N PRO A 91 -6.82 14.54 0.54
CA PRO A 91 -6.46 13.70 1.69
C PRO A 91 -7.67 13.20 2.46
N GLU A 92 -8.72 14.04 2.58
CA GLU A 92 -9.92 13.71 3.33
C GLU A 92 -10.67 12.53 2.71
N GLU A 93 -10.77 12.47 1.37
CA GLU A 93 -11.39 11.34 0.68
C GLU A 93 -10.57 10.06 0.88
N ILE A 94 -9.24 10.14 0.76
CA ILE A 94 -8.34 8.99 0.93
C ILE A 94 -8.44 8.46 2.38
N PHE A 95 -8.34 9.34 3.38
CA PHE A 95 -8.43 8.94 4.79
C PHE A 95 -9.80 8.39 5.15
N THR A 96 -10.89 8.92 4.57
CA THR A 96 -12.24 8.42 4.81
C THR A 96 -12.36 6.95 4.44
N GLU A 97 -11.83 6.57 3.28
CA GLU A 97 -11.85 5.18 2.83
C GLU A 97 -10.86 4.31 3.65
N LEU A 98 -9.62 4.76 3.85
CA LEU A 98 -8.62 4.00 4.60
C LEU A 98 -8.92 3.89 6.10
N LYS A 99 -9.73 4.80 6.69
CA LYS A 99 -10.21 4.64 8.06
C LYS A 99 -10.99 3.34 8.27
N THR A 100 -11.63 2.81 7.24
CA THR A 100 -12.41 1.56 7.32
C THR A 100 -11.56 0.33 7.63
N ILE A 101 -10.23 0.39 7.41
CA ILE A 101 -9.32 -0.66 7.88
C ILE A 101 -9.01 -0.57 9.39
N SER A 102 -9.57 0.41 10.11
CA SER A 102 -9.36 0.63 11.54
C SER A 102 -7.88 0.64 11.94
N PRO A 103 -7.04 1.51 11.34
CA PRO A 103 -5.63 1.54 11.71
C PRO A 103 -5.47 2.00 13.16
N GLU A 104 -4.62 1.32 13.93
CA GLU A 104 -4.30 1.73 15.30
C GLU A 104 -3.44 3.00 15.32
N LEU A 105 -2.57 3.12 14.32
CA LEU A 105 -1.74 4.30 14.12
C LEU A 105 -1.64 4.65 12.65
N VAL A 106 -1.67 5.93 12.36
CA VAL A 106 -1.34 6.49 11.05
C VAL A 106 -0.04 7.27 11.15
N ILE A 107 0.92 7.00 10.27
CA ILE A 107 2.16 7.78 10.16
C ILE A 107 2.11 8.56 8.85
N VAL A 108 1.93 9.87 8.95
CA VAL A 108 1.89 10.75 7.78
C VAL A 108 3.28 11.27 7.43
N CYS A 109 3.59 11.36 6.13
CA CYS A 109 4.89 11.81 5.66
C CYS A 109 4.78 12.61 4.34
N ALA A 110 5.85 13.32 3.98
CA ALA A 110 5.96 13.97 2.68
C ALA A 110 6.39 12.94 1.63
N ALA A 111 5.57 12.70 0.62
CA ALA A 111 5.98 11.91 -0.54
C ALA A 111 7.18 12.61 -1.25
N PRO A 112 8.14 11.87 -1.84
CA PRO A 112 9.31 12.45 -2.50
C PRO A 112 8.93 13.08 -3.86
N SER A 113 8.18 14.17 -3.82
CA SER A 113 7.65 14.87 -4.98
C SER A 113 7.44 16.36 -4.67
N PRO A 114 7.67 17.28 -5.62
CA PRO A 114 7.35 18.70 -5.45
C PRO A 114 5.84 18.97 -5.28
N ARG A 115 4.99 17.98 -5.56
CA ARG A 115 3.53 18.04 -5.36
C ARG A 115 3.09 17.39 -4.05
N ALA A 116 4.04 17.06 -3.15
CA ALA A 116 3.71 16.43 -1.88
C ALA A 116 2.82 17.35 -1.03
N ILE A 117 1.75 16.80 -0.50
CA ILE A 117 0.95 17.50 0.52
C ILE A 117 1.73 17.51 1.82
N ASN A 118 1.72 18.66 2.49
CA ASN A 118 2.47 18.86 3.72
C ASN A 118 1.99 17.89 4.82
N PRO A 119 2.88 17.15 5.51
CA PRO A 119 2.50 16.25 6.59
C PRO A 119 1.67 16.90 7.72
N ASN A 120 1.88 18.20 7.99
CA ASN A 120 1.03 18.92 8.95
C ASN A 120 -0.44 19.04 8.50
N GLU A 121 -0.69 19.09 7.20
CA GLU A 121 -2.04 19.10 6.65
C GLU A 121 -2.67 17.71 6.73
N LEU A 122 -1.91 16.67 6.36
CA LEU A 122 -2.34 15.27 6.47
C LEU A 122 -2.69 14.93 7.93
N GLU A 123 -1.85 15.32 8.89
CA GLU A 123 -2.10 15.14 10.32
C GLU A 123 -3.43 15.76 10.77
N LYS A 124 -3.67 17.04 10.39
CA LYS A 124 -4.91 17.73 10.73
C LYS A 124 -6.15 17.03 10.16
N VAL A 125 -6.05 16.50 8.94
CA VAL A 125 -7.15 15.73 8.32
C VAL A 125 -7.39 14.44 9.09
N ALA A 126 -6.33 13.66 9.37
CA ALA A 126 -6.42 12.41 10.12
C ALA A 126 -7.03 12.62 11.52
N MET A 127 -6.56 13.65 12.26
CA MET A 127 -7.10 14.00 13.58
C MET A 127 -8.58 14.37 13.53
N ARG A 128 -9.03 15.15 12.54
CA ARG A 128 -10.46 15.49 12.38
C ARG A 128 -11.33 14.26 12.15
N LEU A 129 -10.78 13.23 11.53
CA LEU A 129 -11.46 11.94 11.32
C LEU A 129 -11.36 11.01 12.54
N GLY A 130 -10.70 11.44 13.62
CA GLY A 130 -10.55 10.66 14.85
C GLY A 130 -9.54 9.53 14.76
N LEU A 131 -8.54 9.66 13.87
CA LEU A 131 -7.43 8.72 13.75
C LEU A 131 -6.30 9.14 14.70
N GLU A 132 -5.64 8.15 15.33
CA GLU A 132 -4.36 8.35 16.00
C GLU A 132 -3.29 8.58 14.96
N VAL A 133 -2.50 9.66 15.07
CA VAL A 133 -1.59 10.05 14.02
C VAL A 133 -0.26 10.57 14.55
N GLU A 134 0.81 10.18 13.87
CA GLU A 134 2.16 10.67 14.06
C GLU A 134 2.76 11.15 12.72
N ARG A 135 3.80 11.96 12.79
CA ARG A 135 4.50 12.47 11.61
C ARG A 135 5.88 11.85 11.46
N ALA A 136 6.28 11.72 10.21
CA ALA A 136 7.64 11.45 9.80
C ALA A 136 8.05 12.42 8.67
N GLU A 137 9.33 12.57 8.42
CA GLU A 137 9.83 13.49 7.41
C GLU A 137 9.51 12.99 5.99
N ASN A 138 9.73 11.72 5.76
CA ASN A 138 9.59 11.05 4.46
C ASN A 138 9.12 9.59 4.64
N PRO A 139 8.79 8.86 3.56
CA PRO A 139 8.33 7.47 3.65
C PRO A 139 9.37 6.50 4.25
N TYR A 140 10.67 6.76 4.06
CA TYR A 140 11.72 5.96 4.65
C TYR A 140 11.68 6.02 6.18
N GLU A 141 11.67 7.23 6.76
CA GLU A 141 11.59 7.44 8.21
C GLU A 141 10.26 6.93 8.79
N ALA A 142 9.16 7.13 8.05
CA ALA A 142 7.85 6.59 8.43
C ALA A 142 7.88 5.06 8.54
N THR A 143 8.53 4.39 7.59
CA THR A 143 8.66 2.94 7.57
C THR A 143 9.55 2.43 8.70
N LEU A 144 10.71 3.04 8.93
CA LEU A 144 11.56 2.67 10.07
C LEU A 144 10.85 2.87 11.41
N LYS A 145 10.03 3.93 11.53
CA LYS A 145 9.22 4.16 12.72
C LYS A 145 8.17 3.08 12.90
N ALA A 146 7.43 2.73 11.85
CA ALA A 146 6.44 1.65 11.87
C ALA A 146 7.08 0.31 12.26
N LEU A 147 8.26 -0.02 11.70
CA LEU A 147 8.99 -1.25 11.99
C LEU A 147 9.50 -1.34 13.45
N ARG A 148 9.79 -0.21 14.10
CA ARG A 148 10.24 -0.17 15.50
C ARG A 148 9.11 -0.37 16.51
N ILE A 149 7.89 0.01 16.14
CA ILE A 149 6.71 -0.06 17.02
C ILE A 149 5.80 -1.25 16.70
N GLY A 150 5.98 -1.84 15.51
CA GLY A 150 5.21 -2.99 15.05
C GLY A 150 5.77 -4.30 15.60
N ASP A 151 4.86 -5.24 15.84
CA ASP A 151 5.17 -6.62 16.17
C ASP A 151 5.16 -7.51 14.91
N GLU A 152 5.70 -8.74 15.01
CA GLU A 152 5.80 -9.65 13.86
C GLU A 152 4.46 -10.01 13.20
N GLU A 153 3.37 -9.95 13.94
CA GLU A 153 2.00 -10.29 13.46
C GLU A 153 1.24 -9.06 12.92
N ASP A 154 1.86 -7.88 12.95
CA ASP A 154 1.23 -6.66 12.49
C ASP A 154 1.21 -6.56 10.95
N LEU A 155 0.25 -5.78 10.46
CA LEU A 155 0.16 -5.35 9.07
C LEU A 155 0.53 -3.87 8.96
N ILE A 156 1.64 -3.58 8.30
CA ILE A 156 2.06 -2.23 7.94
C ILE A 156 1.66 -1.97 6.49
N VAL A 157 0.81 -0.97 6.27
CA VAL A 157 0.32 -0.60 4.93
C VAL A 157 0.89 0.75 4.55
N ALA A 158 1.62 0.83 3.44
CA ALA A 158 2.10 2.09 2.90
C ALA A 158 1.36 2.44 1.60
N ALA A 159 0.71 3.61 1.58
CA ALA A 159 -0.13 4.07 0.48
C ALA A 159 0.00 5.57 0.20
N GLY A 160 -0.81 6.09 -0.72
CA GLY A 160 -0.94 7.51 -1.05
C GLY A 160 -0.19 7.94 -2.30
N SER A 161 0.83 7.24 -2.73
CA SER A 161 1.56 7.52 -3.97
C SER A 161 2.52 6.41 -4.34
N PHE A 162 2.70 6.18 -5.65
CA PHE A 162 3.79 5.34 -6.17
C PHE A 162 5.18 5.88 -5.83
N TYR A 163 5.33 7.18 -5.62
CA TYR A 163 6.62 7.77 -5.23
C TYR A 163 7.11 7.31 -3.85
N ASN A 164 6.20 6.87 -2.97
CA ASN A 164 6.56 6.37 -1.64
C ASN A 164 7.28 5.01 -1.70
N ILE A 165 6.97 4.18 -2.68
CA ILE A 165 7.31 2.75 -2.72
C ILE A 165 8.81 2.50 -2.67
N SER A 166 9.60 3.26 -3.41
CA SER A 166 11.06 3.09 -3.44
C SER A 166 11.71 3.36 -2.08
N GLU A 167 11.23 4.37 -1.34
CA GLU A 167 11.74 4.69 -0.01
C GLU A 167 11.28 3.69 1.05
N VAL A 168 10.03 3.22 0.95
CA VAL A 168 9.53 2.14 1.82
C VAL A 168 10.35 0.87 1.62
N ARG A 169 10.59 0.46 0.37
CA ARG A 169 11.40 -0.72 0.05
C ARG A 169 12.81 -0.61 0.62
N ARG A 170 13.49 0.53 0.40
CA ARG A 170 14.83 0.77 0.94
C ARG A 170 14.85 0.66 2.47
N ALA A 171 13.85 1.24 3.15
CA ALA A 171 13.78 1.17 4.61
C ALA A 171 13.60 -0.27 5.13
N VAL A 172 12.82 -1.09 4.43
CA VAL A 172 12.63 -2.51 4.75
C VAL A 172 13.93 -3.29 4.56
N GLU A 173 14.63 -3.09 3.45
CA GLU A 173 15.91 -3.73 3.14
C GLU A 173 16.97 -3.37 4.19
N ASP A 174 17.15 -2.08 4.50
CA ASP A 174 18.11 -1.61 5.50
C ASP A 174 17.81 -2.14 6.90
N PHE A 175 16.53 -2.21 7.28
CA PHE A 175 16.12 -2.74 8.58
C PHE A 175 16.41 -4.26 8.70
N GLN A 176 16.12 -5.03 7.64
CA GLN A 176 16.40 -6.48 7.61
C GLN A 176 17.89 -6.78 7.69
N HIS A 177 18.73 -6.01 6.99
CA HIS A 177 20.18 -6.15 7.06
C HIS A 177 20.71 -5.88 8.47
N THR A 178 20.23 -4.83 9.12
CA THR A 178 20.66 -4.48 10.49
C THR A 178 20.26 -5.54 11.52
N THR A 179 19.09 -6.18 11.34
CA THR A 179 18.59 -7.20 12.28
C THR A 179 19.25 -8.58 12.06
N SER A 180 19.76 -8.84 10.86
CA SER A 180 20.43 -10.11 10.52
C SER A 180 21.89 -10.18 11.01
N GLU A 181 22.48 -9.06 11.43
CA GLU A 181 23.86 -8.96 11.95
C GLU A 181 23.95 -9.08 13.48
N ILE A 182 22.82 -9.23 14.17
CA ILE A 182 22.71 -9.40 15.63
C ILE A 182 22.36 -10.86 15.97
#